data_d653795bf6097b4f99e78a0217be950c
#
_entry.id   d653795bf6097b4f99e78a0217be950c
#
_cell.length_a   1.000
_cell.length_b   1.000
_cell.length_c   1.000
_cell.angle_alpha   90.00
_cell.angle_beta   90.00
_cell.angle_gamma   90.00
#
_symmetry.space_group_name_H-M   'P 1'
#
loop_
_entity.id
_entity.type
_entity.pdbx_description
1 polymer ?
#
loop_
_entity_poly.entity_id
_entity_poly.type
_entity_poly.pdbx_seq_one_letter_code
_entity_poly.pdbx_strand_id
1 'polypeptide(L)'
;PVIYGGTGNGPAFIERTADIHQAVQDIIASKTFDNGVVSAAEQSVVVDSCIAAEVRLEFEASGAYFMTEEEAERLGKLFYFKDGSANPELAGKAAEDLARWAKIDVPAGTKVLLAEQKYVSENNPYSKEKLCPVLSYFIEDDWMHACEKCIELLLSERHGHTLVIHSKDPDVIHQFAIKKPVGRMLVNTPAVYGSMGATTNLFPAMTLGSGSAGQGITSDNVSPMNLIYVRKVGYGVRRIEDLGMGTPADASGCRGAAADEDSLRKLQRLLEDALASINNQL
;
A
#
# COMPACT_ATOMS: atom_id res chain seq x y z
N PRO A 1 25.40 6.07 0.74
CA PRO A 1 24.01 5.89 1.17
C PRO A 1 23.58 4.44 1.00
N VAL A 2 22.76 3.95 1.92
CA VAL A 2 22.18 2.61 1.85
C VAL A 2 20.69 2.77 1.61
N ILE A 3 20.16 2.13 0.58
CA ILE A 3 18.74 2.06 0.28
C ILE A 3 18.36 0.59 0.30
N TYR A 4 17.34 0.26 1.08
CA TYR A 4 16.75 -1.07 1.07
C TYR A 4 15.25 -0.95 0.90
N GLY A 5 14.67 -1.89 0.13
CA GLY A 5 13.24 -2.05 -0.05
C GLY A 5 12.66 -3.00 0.99
N GLY A 6 11.39 -2.85 1.27
CA GLY A 6 10.60 -3.81 2.04
C GLY A 6 9.82 -4.74 1.12
N THR A 7 9.28 -5.78 1.71
CA THR A 7 8.24 -6.62 1.11
C THR A 7 6.93 -5.85 0.96
N GLY A 8 5.98 -6.35 0.20
CA GLY A 8 4.72 -5.67 -0.05
C GLY A 8 3.51 -6.61 0.02
N ASN A 9 2.56 -6.31 0.90
CA ASN A 9 1.28 -7.02 0.99
C ASN A 9 0.12 -6.09 0.60
N GLY A 10 0.23 -5.47 -0.58
CA GLY A 10 -0.69 -4.46 -1.07
C GLY A 10 -2.02 -5.03 -1.54
N PRO A 11 -3.18 -4.55 -1.03
CA PRO A 11 -4.48 -4.88 -1.58
C PRO A 11 -4.83 -3.97 -2.77
N ALA A 12 -5.67 -4.49 -3.67
CA ALA A 12 -6.47 -3.71 -4.61
C ALA A 12 -7.91 -3.67 -4.12
N PHE A 13 -8.54 -2.50 -4.10
CA PHE A 13 -9.95 -2.37 -3.83
C PHE A 13 -10.72 -2.01 -5.11
N ILE A 14 -11.73 -2.81 -5.45
CA ILE A 14 -12.66 -2.54 -6.56
C ILE A 14 -13.96 -2.04 -5.93
N GLU A 15 -14.15 -0.73 -6.00
CA GLU A 15 -15.31 -0.02 -5.47
C GLU A 15 -16.45 -0.06 -6.50
N ARG A 16 -17.70 0.02 -6.06
CA ARG A 16 -18.92 -0.11 -6.87
C ARG A 16 -19.01 0.79 -8.10
N THR A 17 -18.31 1.94 -8.10
CA THR A 17 -18.29 2.87 -9.25
C THR A 17 -17.16 2.58 -10.24
N ALA A 18 -16.33 1.57 -9.97
CA ALA A 18 -15.19 1.22 -10.80
C ALA A 18 -15.63 0.83 -12.23
N ASP A 19 -14.72 0.99 -13.17
CA ASP A 19 -14.79 0.26 -14.43
C ASP A 19 -14.26 -1.15 -14.18
N ILE A 20 -15.19 -2.11 -14.06
CA ILE A 20 -14.86 -3.49 -13.66
C ILE A 20 -13.91 -4.14 -14.65
N HIS A 21 -14.18 -3.98 -15.97
CA HIS A 21 -13.33 -4.57 -16.99
C HIS A 21 -11.90 -4.03 -16.89
N GLN A 22 -11.73 -2.71 -16.81
CA GLN A 22 -10.41 -2.09 -16.69
C GLN A 22 -9.72 -2.49 -15.38
N ALA A 23 -10.42 -2.51 -14.25
CA ALA A 23 -9.88 -2.89 -12.96
C ALA A 23 -9.32 -4.31 -12.96
N VAL A 24 -10.07 -5.27 -13.52
CA VAL A 24 -9.66 -6.67 -13.61
C VAL A 24 -8.47 -6.84 -14.55
N GLN A 25 -8.48 -6.18 -15.72
CA GLN A 25 -7.36 -6.21 -16.66
C GLN A 25 -6.09 -5.65 -16.01
N ASP A 26 -6.19 -4.53 -15.31
CA ASP A 26 -5.08 -3.88 -14.61
C ASP A 26 -4.48 -4.81 -13.54
N ILE A 27 -5.32 -5.42 -12.71
CA ILE A 27 -4.88 -6.33 -11.64
C ILE A 27 -4.20 -7.57 -12.22
N ILE A 28 -4.78 -8.19 -13.25
CA ILE A 28 -4.18 -9.37 -13.89
C ILE A 28 -2.85 -9.01 -14.56
N ALA A 29 -2.80 -7.91 -15.33
CA ALA A 29 -1.57 -7.46 -15.97
C ALA A 29 -0.46 -7.17 -14.96
N SER A 30 -0.80 -6.54 -13.84
CA SER A 30 0.11 -6.25 -12.76
C SER A 30 0.60 -7.53 -12.06
N LYS A 31 -0.32 -8.43 -11.69
CA LYS A 31 0.02 -9.67 -10.97
C LYS A 31 0.79 -10.68 -11.82
N THR A 32 0.63 -10.65 -13.11
CA THR A 32 1.35 -11.54 -14.04
C THR A 32 2.69 -10.99 -14.50
N PHE A 33 2.95 -9.69 -14.27
CA PHE A 33 4.27 -9.12 -14.55
C PHE A 33 5.33 -9.84 -13.73
N ASP A 34 6.31 -10.40 -14.43
CA ASP A 34 7.38 -11.23 -13.83
C ASP A 34 6.84 -12.31 -12.87
N ASN A 35 5.70 -12.90 -13.23
CA ASN A 35 4.99 -13.89 -12.41
C ASN A 35 4.77 -13.47 -10.94
N GLY A 36 4.52 -12.17 -10.70
CA GLY A 36 4.14 -11.65 -9.39
C GLY A 36 5.25 -11.48 -8.37
N VAL A 37 6.52 -11.45 -8.82
CA VAL A 37 7.68 -11.28 -7.92
C VAL A 37 7.83 -9.84 -7.43
N VAL A 38 7.29 -8.86 -8.18
CA VAL A 38 7.44 -7.44 -7.81
C VAL A 38 6.63 -7.12 -6.55
N SER A 39 7.27 -6.58 -5.52
CA SER A 39 6.64 -6.26 -4.22
C SER A 39 5.52 -5.22 -4.31
N ALA A 40 5.44 -4.45 -5.41
CA ALA A 40 4.34 -3.52 -5.66
C ALA A 40 3.09 -4.22 -6.21
N ALA A 41 3.18 -5.49 -6.67
CA ALA A 41 2.05 -6.22 -7.22
C ALA A 41 0.97 -6.47 -6.16
N GLU A 42 -0.27 -6.47 -6.61
CA GLU A 42 -1.43 -6.77 -5.78
C GLU A 42 -1.29 -8.16 -5.14
N GLN A 43 -1.56 -8.26 -3.85
CA GLN A 43 -1.55 -9.52 -3.11
C GLN A 43 -2.96 -10.00 -2.78
N SER A 44 -3.89 -9.07 -2.70
CA SER A 44 -5.30 -9.31 -2.39
C SER A 44 -6.18 -8.39 -3.22
N VAL A 45 -7.36 -8.89 -3.54
CA VAL A 45 -8.46 -8.10 -4.14
C VAL A 45 -9.58 -8.02 -3.13
N VAL A 46 -9.97 -6.81 -2.77
CA VAL A 46 -11.15 -6.53 -1.95
C VAL A 46 -12.22 -5.94 -2.85
N VAL A 47 -13.43 -6.43 -2.77
CA VAL A 47 -14.51 -6.06 -3.71
C VAL A 47 -15.76 -5.66 -2.92
N ASP A 48 -16.42 -4.60 -3.38
CA ASP A 48 -17.74 -4.21 -2.89
C ASP A 48 -18.77 -5.30 -3.24
N SER A 49 -19.51 -5.78 -2.26
CA SER A 49 -20.41 -6.94 -2.37
C SER A 49 -21.44 -6.79 -3.50
N CYS A 50 -21.92 -5.57 -3.74
CA CYS A 50 -22.93 -5.32 -4.77
C CYS A 50 -22.46 -5.57 -6.21
N ILE A 51 -21.13 -5.60 -6.46
CA ILE A 51 -20.53 -5.88 -7.78
C ILE A 51 -19.72 -7.19 -7.79
N ALA A 52 -19.63 -7.90 -6.67
CA ALA A 52 -18.73 -9.05 -6.51
C ALA A 52 -18.98 -10.16 -7.53
N ALA A 53 -20.24 -10.42 -7.89
CA ALA A 53 -20.58 -11.42 -8.90
C ALA A 53 -20.10 -11.04 -10.30
N GLU A 54 -20.24 -9.78 -10.68
CA GLU A 54 -19.78 -9.26 -11.97
C GLU A 54 -18.24 -9.25 -12.04
N VAL A 55 -17.56 -8.80 -10.99
CA VAL A 55 -16.10 -8.81 -10.87
C VAL A 55 -15.56 -10.24 -10.99
N ARG A 56 -16.20 -11.21 -10.33
CA ARG A 56 -15.81 -12.63 -10.43
C ARG A 56 -15.89 -13.14 -11.87
N LEU A 57 -17.01 -12.90 -12.54
CA LEU A 57 -17.20 -13.30 -13.94
C LEU A 57 -16.15 -12.67 -14.87
N GLU A 58 -15.83 -11.40 -14.65
CA GLU A 58 -14.80 -10.71 -15.44
C GLU A 58 -13.39 -11.28 -15.19
N PHE A 59 -13.05 -11.63 -13.96
CA PHE A 59 -11.80 -12.33 -13.66
C PHE A 59 -11.72 -13.68 -14.37
N GLU A 60 -12.78 -14.50 -14.32
CA GLU A 60 -12.85 -15.80 -14.98
C GLU A 60 -12.72 -15.64 -16.50
N ALA A 61 -13.42 -14.69 -17.11
CA ALA A 61 -13.33 -14.39 -18.53
C ALA A 61 -11.94 -13.91 -18.96
N SER A 62 -11.18 -13.29 -18.05
CA SER A 62 -9.85 -12.75 -18.30
C SER A 62 -8.70 -13.75 -18.03
N GLY A 63 -9.04 -14.99 -17.68
CA GLY A 63 -8.07 -16.09 -17.50
C GLY A 63 -7.65 -16.29 -16.04
N ALA A 64 -8.46 -15.85 -15.10
CA ALA A 64 -8.28 -16.19 -13.69
C ALA A 64 -9.06 -17.47 -13.34
N TYR A 65 -8.54 -18.22 -12.37
CA TYR A 65 -9.18 -19.41 -11.82
C TYR A 65 -9.46 -19.24 -10.33
N PHE A 66 -10.73 -19.31 -9.95
CA PHE A 66 -11.14 -19.32 -8.56
C PHE A 66 -11.07 -20.73 -8.00
N MET A 67 -10.15 -20.93 -7.08
CA MET A 67 -9.95 -22.20 -6.40
C MET A 67 -11.10 -22.52 -5.46
N THR A 68 -11.47 -23.77 -5.35
CA THR A 68 -12.30 -24.26 -4.25
C THR A 68 -11.54 -24.15 -2.92
N GLU A 69 -12.24 -24.25 -1.79
CA GLU A 69 -11.62 -24.21 -0.47
C GLU A 69 -10.56 -25.31 -0.29
N GLU A 70 -10.86 -26.53 -0.78
CA GLU A 70 -9.90 -27.65 -0.73
C GLU A 70 -8.66 -27.42 -1.61
N GLU A 71 -8.84 -26.83 -2.77
CA GLU A 71 -7.74 -26.48 -3.67
C GLU A 71 -6.87 -25.38 -3.07
N ALA A 72 -7.49 -24.35 -2.51
CA ALA A 72 -6.79 -23.29 -1.80
C ALA A 72 -6.01 -23.84 -0.59
N GLU A 73 -6.58 -24.78 0.16
CA GLU A 73 -5.86 -25.43 1.27
C GLU A 73 -4.64 -26.24 0.78
N ARG A 74 -4.77 -26.97 -0.34
CA ARG A 74 -3.63 -27.70 -0.92
C ARG A 74 -2.51 -26.77 -1.36
N LEU A 75 -2.83 -25.70 -2.08
CA LEU A 75 -1.85 -24.71 -2.51
C LEU A 75 -1.26 -23.97 -1.31
N GLY A 76 -2.09 -23.59 -0.34
CA GLY A 76 -1.67 -22.89 0.88
C GLY A 76 -0.58 -23.64 1.68
N LYS A 77 -0.66 -24.96 1.71
CA LYS A 77 0.36 -25.82 2.36
C LYS A 77 1.74 -25.77 1.69
N LEU A 78 1.83 -25.30 0.45
CA LEU A 78 3.09 -25.19 -0.27
C LEU A 78 3.83 -23.87 0.01
N PHE A 79 3.13 -22.82 0.49
CA PHE A 79 3.73 -21.49 0.67
C PHE A 79 4.79 -21.45 1.77
N TYR A 80 4.64 -22.27 2.80
CA TYR A 80 5.53 -22.26 3.96
C TYR A 80 5.99 -23.65 4.32
N PHE A 81 7.25 -23.76 4.73
CA PHE A 81 7.79 -24.97 5.33
C PHE A 81 7.26 -25.14 6.77
N LYS A 82 7.50 -26.31 7.35
CA LYS A 82 7.06 -26.64 8.72
C LYS A 82 7.67 -25.74 9.80
N ASP A 83 8.83 -25.14 9.53
CA ASP A 83 9.50 -24.18 10.39
C ASP A 83 8.97 -22.75 10.26
N GLY A 84 7.96 -22.52 9.41
CA GLY A 84 7.36 -21.21 9.14
C GLY A 84 8.11 -20.36 8.12
N SER A 85 9.22 -20.83 7.56
CA SER A 85 9.93 -20.14 6.49
C SER A 85 9.16 -20.22 5.18
N ALA A 86 9.18 -19.13 4.39
CA ALA A 86 8.56 -19.10 3.06
C ALA A 86 9.29 -20.08 2.11
N ASN A 87 8.53 -20.76 1.28
CA ASN A 87 9.05 -21.65 0.26
C ASN A 87 9.52 -20.85 -0.98
N PRO A 88 10.83 -20.71 -1.20
CA PRO A 88 11.36 -19.91 -2.30
C PRO A 88 11.10 -20.52 -3.68
N GLU A 89 10.78 -21.81 -3.75
CA GLU A 89 10.54 -22.52 -5.01
C GLU A 89 9.27 -22.02 -5.74
N LEU A 90 8.33 -21.40 -5.00
CA LEU A 90 7.09 -20.87 -5.58
C LEU A 90 7.27 -19.48 -6.21
N ALA A 91 8.31 -18.74 -5.82
CA ALA A 91 8.53 -17.41 -6.32
C ALA A 91 8.78 -17.40 -7.83
N GLY A 92 8.03 -16.56 -8.54
CA GLY A 92 8.15 -16.41 -10.00
C GLY A 92 7.65 -17.58 -10.83
N LYS A 93 6.96 -18.58 -10.23
CA LYS A 93 6.33 -19.68 -10.97
C LYS A 93 5.03 -19.22 -11.61
N ALA A 94 4.75 -19.74 -12.81
CA ALA A 94 3.49 -19.50 -13.49
C ALA A 94 2.31 -20.13 -12.73
N ALA A 95 1.10 -19.60 -12.93
CA ALA A 95 -0.11 -20.12 -12.28
C ALA A 95 -0.36 -21.60 -12.56
N GLU A 96 -0.12 -22.05 -13.80
CA GLU A 96 -0.28 -23.45 -14.19
C GLU A 96 0.72 -24.38 -13.50
N ASP A 97 1.96 -23.93 -13.25
CA ASP A 97 2.96 -24.72 -12.51
C ASP A 97 2.56 -24.87 -11.04
N LEU A 98 2.09 -23.78 -10.42
CA LEU A 98 1.58 -23.79 -9.06
C LEU A 98 0.37 -24.71 -8.93
N ALA A 99 -0.56 -24.65 -9.87
CA ALA A 99 -1.73 -25.52 -9.92
C ALA A 99 -1.30 -27.01 -10.02
N ARG A 100 -0.35 -27.31 -10.90
CA ARG A 100 0.20 -28.68 -11.06
C ARG A 100 0.83 -29.20 -9.77
N TRP A 101 1.59 -28.35 -9.07
CA TRP A 101 2.23 -28.75 -7.80
C TRP A 101 1.20 -28.98 -6.68
N ALA A 102 0.13 -28.17 -6.66
CA ALA A 102 -0.98 -28.33 -5.73
C ALA A 102 -2.00 -29.41 -6.15
N LYS A 103 -1.79 -30.06 -7.32
CA LYS A 103 -2.72 -31.03 -7.92
C LYS A 103 -4.12 -30.43 -8.15
N ILE A 104 -4.14 -29.25 -8.72
CA ILE A 104 -5.34 -28.52 -9.13
C ILE A 104 -5.42 -28.62 -10.66
N ASP A 105 -6.57 -29.01 -11.16
CA ASP A 105 -6.82 -29.01 -12.60
C ASP A 105 -7.39 -27.67 -13.03
N VAL A 106 -6.64 -26.93 -13.84
CA VAL A 106 -7.01 -25.58 -14.29
C VAL A 106 -7.08 -25.53 -15.81
N PRO A 107 -7.93 -24.68 -16.39
CA PRO A 107 -7.95 -24.45 -17.84
C PRO A 107 -6.57 -24.02 -18.37
N ALA A 108 -6.24 -24.47 -19.59
CA ALA A 108 -5.02 -24.04 -20.26
C ALA A 108 -5.04 -22.52 -20.49
N GLY A 109 -3.92 -21.85 -20.21
CA GLY A 109 -3.80 -20.41 -20.29
C GLY A 109 -4.26 -19.67 -19.03
N THR A 110 -4.47 -20.39 -17.91
CA THR A 110 -4.75 -19.75 -16.62
C THR A 110 -3.59 -18.84 -16.20
N LYS A 111 -3.91 -17.56 -15.99
CA LYS A 111 -2.94 -16.50 -15.69
C LYS A 111 -2.73 -16.28 -14.20
N VAL A 112 -3.80 -16.33 -13.41
CA VAL A 112 -3.78 -16.10 -11.95
C VAL A 112 -4.71 -17.07 -11.25
N LEU A 113 -4.36 -17.44 -10.02
CA LEU A 113 -5.19 -18.25 -9.12
C LEU A 113 -5.77 -17.36 -8.03
N LEU A 114 -7.07 -17.45 -7.77
CA LEU A 114 -7.74 -16.69 -6.71
C LEU A 114 -8.24 -17.65 -5.61
N ALA A 115 -8.02 -17.25 -4.36
CA ALA A 115 -8.56 -17.90 -3.18
C ALA A 115 -9.52 -16.97 -2.46
N GLU A 116 -10.79 -17.31 -2.42
CA GLU A 116 -11.76 -16.56 -1.64
C GLU A 116 -11.48 -16.71 -0.15
N GLN A 117 -11.44 -15.62 0.58
CA GLN A 117 -11.07 -15.55 1.99
C GLN A 117 -12.07 -14.68 2.75
N LYS A 118 -12.32 -15.02 4.01
CA LYS A 118 -13.21 -14.25 4.89
C LYS A 118 -12.45 -13.41 5.91
N TYR A 119 -11.35 -13.95 6.42
CA TYR A 119 -10.61 -13.36 7.53
C TYR A 119 -9.13 -13.23 7.21
N VAL A 120 -8.52 -12.17 7.70
CA VAL A 120 -7.08 -11.99 7.72
C VAL A 120 -6.53 -12.65 8.99
N SER A 121 -5.45 -13.40 8.87
CA SER A 121 -4.82 -14.09 10.00
C SER A 121 -3.34 -14.32 9.74
N GLU A 122 -2.52 -14.20 10.78
CA GLU A 122 -1.08 -14.47 10.72
C GLU A 122 -0.76 -15.91 10.31
N ASN A 123 -1.66 -16.84 10.58
CA ASN A 123 -1.50 -18.26 10.22
C ASN A 123 -2.03 -18.60 8.82
N ASN A 124 -2.74 -17.66 8.18
CA ASN A 124 -3.28 -17.86 6.85
C ASN A 124 -2.27 -17.42 5.79
N PRO A 125 -1.75 -18.33 4.96
CA PRO A 125 -0.80 -17.99 3.91
C PRO A 125 -1.38 -16.99 2.88
N TYR A 126 -2.69 -16.96 2.73
CA TYR A 126 -3.38 -16.02 1.84
C TYR A 126 -3.44 -14.60 2.37
N SER A 127 -3.17 -14.38 3.65
CA SER A 127 -3.06 -13.04 4.25
C SER A 127 -1.68 -12.41 4.10
N LYS A 128 -0.73 -13.14 3.50
CA LYS A 128 0.67 -12.73 3.39
C LYS A 128 1.10 -12.45 1.95
N GLU A 129 2.29 -11.86 1.79
CA GLU A 129 2.90 -11.65 0.48
C GLU A 129 3.11 -12.98 -0.24
N LYS A 130 2.70 -13.02 -1.51
CA LYS A 130 2.84 -14.15 -2.41
C LYS A 130 3.60 -13.69 -3.65
N LEU A 131 4.87 -14.05 -3.75
CA LEU A 131 5.75 -13.71 -4.87
C LEU A 131 5.47 -14.59 -6.12
N CYS A 132 4.19 -14.78 -6.42
CA CYS A 132 3.70 -15.63 -7.50
C CYS A 132 2.28 -15.18 -7.92
N PRO A 133 1.74 -15.61 -9.07
CA PRO A 133 0.45 -15.17 -9.58
C PRO A 133 -0.74 -15.81 -8.82
N VAL A 134 -0.79 -15.55 -7.52
CA VAL A 134 -1.88 -15.94 -6.61
C VAL A 134 -2.41 -14.71 -5.91
N LEU A 135 -3.72 -14.56 -5.87
CA LEU A 135 -4.44 -13.47 -5.20
C LEU A 135 -5.39 -14.03 -4.15
N SER A 136 -5.50 -13.33 -3.04
CA SER A 136 -6.61 -13.51 -2.10
C SER A 136 -7.79 -12.65 -2.54
N TYR A 137 -9.01 -13.13 -2.37
CA TYR A 137 -10.22 -12.44 -2.78
C TYR A 137 -11.14 -12.27 -1.59
N PHE A 138 -11.53 -11.04 -1.29
CA PHE A 138 -12.39 -10.67 -0.17
C PHE A 138 -13.60 -9.89 -0.69
N ILE A 139 -14.77 -10.16 -0.12
CA ILE A 139 -16.00 -9.45 -0.42
C ILE A 139 -16.43 -8.71 0.85
N GLU A 140 -16.64 -7.41 0.73
CA GLU A 140 -17.05 -6.54 1.84
C GLU A 140 -18.34 -5.79 1.50
N ASP A 141 -19.15 -5.49 2.49
CA ASP A 141 -20.49 -4.94 2.29
C ASP A 141 -20.49 -3.54 1.68
N ASP A 142 -19.49 -2.75 2.02
CA ASP A 142 -19.33 -1.38 1.55
C ASP A 142 -17.85 -0.93 1.60
N TRP A 143 -17.60 0.29 1.12
CA TRP A 143 -16.27 0.86 1.08
C TRP A 143 -15.65 1.07 2.48
N MET A 144 -16.44 1.22 3.54
CA MET A 144 -15.91 1.39 4.91
C MET A 144 -15.33 0.07 5.43
N HIS A 145 -16.09 -1.03 5.28
CA HIS A 145 -15.61 -2.37 5.62
C HIS A 145 -14.43 -2.78 4.72
N ALA A 146 -14.50 -2.47 3.43
CA ALA A 146 -13.36 -2.66 2.51
C ALA A 146 -12.13 -1.85 2.93
N CYS A 147 -12.33 -0.63 3.43
CA CYS A 147 -11.27 0.20 3.97
C CYS A 147 -10.61 -0.46 5.18
N GLU A 148 -11.38 -0.98 6.12
CA GLU A 148 -10.89 -1.70 7.29
C GLU A 148 -10.16 -2.99 6.90
N LYS A 149 -10.72 -3.78 5.97
CA LYS A 149 -10.09 -4.98 5.44
C LYS A 149 -8.73 -4.69 4.79
N CYS A 150 -8.63 -3.63 4.00
CA CYS A 150 -7.35 -3.20 3.43
C CYS A 150 -6.32 -2.83 4.51
N ILE A 151 -6.75 -2.15 5.59
CA ILE A 151 -5.86 -1.83 6.72
C ILE A 151 -5.41 -3.12 7.43
N GLU A 152 -6.33 -4.05 7.66
CA GLU A 152 -6.05 -5.35 8.28
C GLU A 152 -4.98 -6.14 7.49
N LEU A 153 -5.12 -6.21 6.16
CA LEU A 153 -4.15 -6.82 5.26
C LEU A 153 -2.77 -6.14 5.31
N LEU A 154 -2.75 -4.81 5.30
CA LEU A 154 -1.50 -4.03 5.36
C LEU A 154 -0.78 -4.18 6.70
N LEU A 155 -1.53 -4.27 7.80
CA LEU A 155 -0.97 -4.38 9.15
C LEU A 155 -0.60 -5.80 9.54
N SER A 156 -1.18 -6.84 8.91
CA SER A 156 -0.94 -8.25 9.25
C SER A 156 0.54 -8.63 9.17
N GLU A 157 1.26 -8.10 8.18
CA GLU A 157 2.71 -8.28 8.02
C GLU A 157 3.51 -6.98 8.22
N ARG A 158 2.83 -5.84 8.44
CA ARG A 158 3.44 -4.49 8.48
C ARG A 158 4.20 -4.15 7.19
N HIS A 159 3.66 -4.56 6.05
CA HIS A 159 4.27 -4.42 4.73
C HIS A 159 3.46 -3.48 3.82
N GLY A 160 3.25 -2.25 4.27
CA GLY A 160 2.48 -1.22 3.57
C GLY A 160 3.23 -0.59 2.39
N HIS A 161 3.55 -1.35 1.35
CA HIS A 161 4.28 -0.89 0.18
C HIS A 161 3.41 -0.06 -0.77
N THR A 162 2.42 -0.69 -1.39
CA THR A 162 1.55 -0.10 -2.41
C THR A 162 0.12 -0.58 -2.20
N LEU A 163 -0.84 0.31 -2.41
CA LEU A 163 -2.27 0.01 -2.47
C LEU A 163 -2.85 0.60 -3.75
N VAL A 164 -3.78 -0.09 -4.38
CA VAL A 164 -4.54 0.41 -5.51
C VAL A 164 -6.02 0.51 -5.14
N ILE A 165 -6.67 1.57 -5.59
CA ILE A 165 -8.13 1.69 -5.59
C ILE A 165 -8.62 1.87 -7.02
N HIS A 166 -9.62 1.08 -7.42
CA HIS A 166 -10.39 1.26 -8.64
C HIS A 166 -11.75 1.86 -8.26
N SER A 167 -11.95 3.13 -8.55
CA SER A 167 -13.15 3.88 -8.18
C SER A 167 -13.27 5.14 -9.05
N LYS A 168 -14.51 5.61 -9.23
CA LYS A 168 -14.82 6.93 -9.80
C LYS A 168 -15.38 7.89 -8.74
N ASP A 169 -15.50 7.45 -7.50
CA ASP A 169 -15.96 8.26 -6.37
C ASP A 169 -14.80 9.02 -5.74
N PRO A 170 -14.72 10.36 -5.87
CA PRO A 170 -13.62 11.14 -5.34
C PRO A 170 -13.57 11.17 -3.81
N ASP A 171 -14.71 11.06 -3.14
CA ASP A 171 -14.77 11.08 -1.68
C ASP A 171 -14.22 9.77 -1.10
N VAL A 172 -14.56 8.63 -1.70
CA VAL A 172 -14.00 7.32 -1.32
C VAL A 172 -12.51 7.29 -1.58
N ILE A 173 -12.05 7.76 -2.75
CA ILE A 173 -10.62 7.85 -3.08
C ILE A 173 -9.88 8.71 -2.04
N HIS A 174 -10.43 9.86 -1.69
CA HIS A 174 -9.85 10.76 -0.68
C HIS A 174 -9.76 10.08 0.69
N GLN A 175 -10.83 9.43 1.15
CA GLN A 175 -10.84 8.71 2.43
C GLN A 175 -9.79 7.59 2.46
N PHE A 176 -9.60 6.89 1.34
CA PHE A 176 -8.54 5.89 1.24
C PHE A 176 -7.16 6.53 1.31
N ALA A 177 -6.93 7.65 0.63
CA ALA A 177 -5.65 8.35 0.59
C ALA A 177 -5.16 8.77 1.97
N ILE A 178 -6.05 9.27 2.83
CA ILE A 178 -5.67 9.76 4.17
C ILE A 178 -5.57 8.66 5.25
N LYS A 179 -6.18 7.49 5.03
CA LYS A 179 -6.30 6.45 6.07
C LYS A 179 -5.32 5.29 5.92
N LYS A 180 -4.66 5.13 4.77
CA LYS A 180 -3.88 3.92 4.48
C LYS A 180 -2.43 4.02 4.91
N PRO A 181 -1.92 3.04 5.68
CA PRO A 181 -0.51 2.96 6.04
C PRO A 181 0.31 2.38 4.88
N VAL A 182 0.46 3.14 3.80
CA VAL A 182 1.22 2.72 2.61
C VAL A 182 2.23 3.78 2.20
N GLY A 183 3.32 3.35 1.57
CA GLY A 183 4.28 4.26 0.95
C GLY A 183 3.76 4.87 -0.34
N ARG A 184 2.79 4.20 -0.99
CA ARG A 184 2.24 4.61 -2.29
C ARG A 184 0.79 4.16 -2.42
N MET A 185 -0.08 5.08 -2.82
CA MET A 185 -1.45 4.78 -3.22
C MET A 185 -1.65 5.15 -4.68
N LEU A 186 -2.28 4.26 -5.43
CA LEU A 186 -2.56 4.41 -6.85
C LEU A 186 -4.07 4.37 -7.10
N VAL A 187 -4.51 5.02 -8.17
CA VAL A 187 -5.93 5.09 -8.53
C VAL A 187 -6.10 4.69 -9.99
N ASN A 188 -6.98 3.72 -10.26
CA ASN A 188 -7.36 3.26 -11.59
C ASN A 188 -6.17 2.94 -12.52
N THR A 189 -5.23 2.16 -12.02
CA THR A 189 -4.02 1.78 -12.76
C THR A 189 -3.44 0.48 -12.19
N PRO A 190 -2.73 -0.34 -12.99
CA PRO A 190 -2.05 -1.54 -12.50
C PRO A 190 -0.99 -1.18 -11.45
N ALA A 191 -0.95 -1.88 -10.31
CA ALA A 191 -0.05 -1.52 -9.21
C ALA A 191 1.42 -1.51 -9.62
N VAL A 192 1.88 -2.51 -10.36
CA VAL A 192 3.28 -2.61 -10.80
C VAL A 192 3.62 -1.47 -11.76
N TYR A 193 2.86 -1.32 -12.84
CA TYR A 193 3.14 -0.31 -13.87
C TYR A 193 2.94 1.12 -13.35
N GLY A 194 1.89 1.33 -12.54
CA GLY A 194 1.65 2.62 -11.90
C GLY A 194 2.75 3.01 -10.92
N SER A 195 3.22 2.05 -10.11
CA SER A 195 4.33 2.27 -9.18
C SER A 195 5.63 2.59 -9.89
N MET A 196 5.92 1.92 -11.01
CA MET A 196 7.12 2.17 -11.81
C MET A 196 7.09 3.49 -12.59
N GLY A 197 5.96 4.21 -12.59
CA GLY A 197 5.80 5.44 -13.37
C GLY A 197 5.49 5.20 -14.85
N ALA A 198 5.13 3.96 -15.24
CA ALA A 198 4.79 3.65 -16.63
C ALA A 198 3.39 4.12 -17.02
N THR A 199 2.43 4.08 -16.10
CA THR A 199 1.03 4.51 -16.29
C THR A 199 0.66 5.70 -15.43
N THR A 200 1.61 6.27 -14.70
CA THR A 200 1.44 7.45 -13.84
C THR A 200 2.57 8.46 -14.11
N ASN A 201 2.47 9.65 -13.50
CA ASN A 201 3.54 10.66 -13.54
C ASN A 201 4.58 10.50 -12.41
N LEU A 202 4.64 9.34 -11.75
CA LEU A 202 5.72 9.04 -10.82
C LEU A 202 7.06 8.93 -11.58
N PHE A 203 8.16 9.21 -10.89
CA PHE A 203 9.49 9.09 -11.53
C PHE A 203 9.71 7.65 -12.01
N PRO A 204 10.13 7.43 -13.27
CA PRO A 204 10.33 6.08 -13.80
C PRO A 204 11.46 5.36 -13.06
N ALA A 205 11.13 4.27 -12.36
CA ALA A 205 12.13 3.44 -11.67
C ALA A 205 11.59 2.02 -11.43
N MET A 206 12.50 1.04 -11.49
CA MET A 206 12.23 -0.34 -11.07
C MET A 206 12.50 -0.54 -9.57
N THR A 207 13.35 0.32 -8.97
CA THR A 207 13.63 0.29 -7.53
C THR A 207 12.66 1.22 -6.82
N LEU A 208 11.77 0.64 -6.06
CA LEU A 208 10.67 1.34 -5.39
C LEU A 208 10.89 1.34 -3.88
N GLY A 209 10.84 2.52 -3.27
CA GLY A 209 10.82 2.64 -1.82
C GLY A 209 9.48 2.18 -1.26
N SER A 210 9.52 1.40 -0.17
CA SER A 210 8.31 0.91 0.51
C SER A 210 7.71 1.89 1.52
N GLY A 211 8.41 2.99 1.80
CA GLY A 211 8.02 3.95 2.83
C GLY A 211 8.17 3.41 4.26
N SER A 212 7.94 4.27 5.25
CA SER A 212 8.04 3.90 6.66
C SER A 212 7.02 2.81 7.06
N ALA A 213 5.83 2.84 6.48
CA ALA A 213 4.80 1.83 6.70
C ALA A 213 5.21 0.44 6.16
N GLY A 214 6.05 0.40 5.12
CA GLY A 214 6.66 -0.81 4.57
C GLY A 214 8.06 -1.08 5.10
N GLN A 215 8.43 -0.48 6.24
CA GLN A 215 9.74 -0.61 6.88
C GLN A 215 10.93 -0.15 6.02
N GLY A 216 10.67 0.64 4.98
CA GLY A 216 11.69 1.26 4.14
C GLY A 216 12.09 2.65 4.63
N ILE A 217 13.21 3.15 4.14
CA ILE A 217 13.73 4.48 4.51
C ILE A 217 13.19 5.61 3.62
N THR A 218 12.57 5.28 2.50
CA THR A 218 11.95 6.22 1.57
C THR A 218 10.73 5.59 0.90
N SER A 219 9.78 6.42 0.48
CA SER A 219 8.69 6.04 -0.42
C SER A 219 8.94 6.45 -1.88
N ASP A 220 10.09 7.03 -2.16
CA ASP A 220 10.43 7.50 -3.50
C ASP A 220 10.57 6.35 -4.50
N ASN A 221 10.35 6.68 -5.75
CA ASN A 221 10.90 5.94 -6.87
C ASN A 221 12.39 6.28 -6.94
N VAL A 222 13.24 5.28 -6.64
CA VAL A 222 14.66 5.53 -6.44
C VAL A 222 15.33 5.97 -7.74
N SER A 223 16.00 7.09 -7.68
CA SER A 223 16.73 7.72 -8.79
C SER A 223 18.17 7.98 -8.39
N PRO A 224 19.05 8.38 -9.32
CA PRO A 224 20.41 8.83 -8.98
C PRO A 224 20.44 9.93 -7.91
N MET A 225 19.38 10.76 -7.82
CA MET A 225 19.27 11.83 -6.82
C MET A 225 19.22 11.29 -5.38
N ASN A 226 18.69 10.08 -5.16
CA ASN A 226 18.66 9.43 -3.85
C ASN A 226 20.05 8.95 -3.40
N LEU A 227 21.02 8.88 -4.32
CA LEU A 227 22.40 8.46 -4.07
C LEU A 227 23.37 9.65 -3.95
N ILE A 228 22.92 10.86 -4.24
CA ILE A 228 23.73 12.07 -4.17
C ILE A 228 23.72 12.62 -2.74
N TYR A 229 24.88 12.96 -2.22
CA TYR A 229 24.98 13.68 -0.96
C TYR A 229 24.60 15.15 -1.18
N VAL A 230 23.45 15.55 -0.61
CA VAL A 230 22.95 16.91 -0.67
C VAL A 230 23.31 17.65 0.61
N ARG A 231 24.11 18.73 0.48
CA ARG A 231 24.43 19.64 1.59
C ARG A 231 23.53 20.88 1.50
N LYS A 232 22.96 21.24 2.62
CA LYS A 232 22.23 22.50 2.75
C LYS A 232 23.11 23.54 3.39
N VAL A 233 23.09 24.77 2.85
CA VAL A 233 23.76 25.95 3.43
C VAL A 233 22.66 26.93 3.79
N GLY A 234 22.57 27.28 5.07
CA GLY A 234 21.62 28.27 5.55
C GLY A 234 22.34 29.55 5.99
N TYR A 235 21.83 30.71 5.57
CA TYR A 235 22.29 32.00 6.04
C TYR A 235 21.37 32.52 7.12
N GLY A 236 21.93 33.10 8.19
CA GLY A 236 21.16 33.77 9.23
C GLY A 236 20.44 35.00 8.67
N VAL A 237 19.12 35.00 8.77
CA VAL A 237 18.24 36.13 8.30
C VAL A 237 17.51 36.80 9.45
N ARG A 238 17.62 36.28 10.66
CA ARG A 238 17.05 36.82 11.89
C ARG A 238 18.00 36.63 13.05
N ARG A 239 17.97 37.51 14.04
CA ARG A 239 18.69 37.34 15.30
C ARG A 239 17.79 36.69 16.34
N ILE A 240 18.40 36.12 17.39
CA ILE A 240 17.65 35.45 18.49
C ILE A 240 16.76 36.46 19.18
N GLU A 241 17.22 37.70 19.33
CA GLU A 241 16.46 38.78 19.95
C GLU A 241 15.15 39.11 19.17
N ASP A 242 15.20 38.92 17.83
CA ASP A 242 14.03 39.15 16.97
C ASP A 242 12.92 38.12 17.16
N LEU A 243 13.25 36.97 17.77
CA LEU A 243 12.31 35.86 18.07
C LEU A 243 11.61 36.03 19.43
N GLY A 244 11.95 37.07 20.19
CA GLY A 244 11.41 37.30 21.54
C GLY A 244 11.88 36.24 22.56
N MET A 245 12.90 35.48 22.21
CA MET A 245 13.57 34.56 23.14
C MET A 245 14.69 35.29 23.83
N GLY A 246 14.62 35.44 25.16
CA GLY A 246 15.71 35.99 25.95
C GLY A 246 17.02 35.23 25.72
N THR A 247 18.15 35.92 25.75
CA THR A 247 19.45 35.29 25.66
C THR A 247 19.69 34.34 26.83
N PRO A 248 20.42 33.23 26.68
CA PRO A 248 20.69 32.29 27.76
C PRO A 248 21.38 32.89 29.02
N ALA A 249 21.92 34.12 28.92
CA ALA A 249 22.53 34.83 30.03
C ALA A 249 21.52 35.23 31.13
N ASP A 250 20.22 35.35 30.81
CA ASP A 250 19.18 35.70 31.79
C ASP A 250 18.56 34.47 32.47
N ALA A 251 19.00 33.27 32.13
CA ALA A 251 18.47 32.03 32.74
C ALA A 251 18.90 31.77 34.19
N SER A 252 19.78 32.59 34.75
CA SER A 252 20.17 32.48 36.17
C SER A 252 19.13 33.03 37.16
N GLY A 253 18.01 33.58 36.64
CA GLY A 253 16.93 34.16 37.45
C GLY A 253 15.58 33.43 37.40
N CYS A 254 15.41 32.38 36.59
CA CYS A 254 14.13 31.72 36.44
C CYS A 254 13.82 30.75 37.58
N ARG A 255 13.44 31.28 38.73
CA ARG A 255 12.45 30.66 39.61
C ARG A 255 11.06 31.00 39.04
N GLY A 256 10.41 30.00 38.42
CA GLY A 256 8.97 29.90 38.27
C GLY A 256 8.20 31.17 37.85
N ALA A 257 8.48 31.77 36.76
CA ALA A 257 7.50 32.66 36.13
C ALA A 257 6.48 31.78 35.39
N ALA A 258 5.26 31.71 35.91
CA ALA A 258 4.12 31.26 35.12
C ALA A 258 4.13 32.03 33.80
N ALA A 259 3.93 31.32 32.68
CA ALA A 259 3.87 31.96 31.39
C ALA A 259 2.84 33.09 31.47
N ASP A 260 3.29 34.31 31.15
CA ASP A 260 2.45 35.50 31.12
C ASP A 260 1.23 35.21 30.24
N GLU A 261 0.03 35.48 30.76
CA GLU A 261 -1.24 35.25 30.02
C GLU A 261 -1.23 35.89 28.64
N ASP A 262 -0.48 36.96 28.46
CA ASP A 262 -0.37 37.67 27.18
C ASP A 262 0.48 36.90 26.16
N SER A 263 1.53 36.23 26.61
CA SER A 263 2.35 35.32 25.79
C SER A 263 1.59 34.07 25.37
N LEU A 264 0.77 33.52 26.26
CA LEU A 264 -0.12 32.39 25.97
C LEU A 264 -1.23 32.79 24.97
N ARG A 265 -1.83 33.96 25.12
CA ARG A 265 -2.83 34.46 24.17
C ARG A 265 -2.22 34.75 22.79
N LYS A 266 -0.98 35.20 22.74
CA LYS A 266 -0.26 35.48 21.48
C LYS A 266 0.06 34.17 20.75
N LEU A 267 0.49 33.13 21.49
CA LEU A 267 0.73 31.79 20.96
C LEU A 267 -0.58 31.16 20.43
N GLN A 268 -1.67 31.34 21.18
CA GLN A 268 -2.98 30.81 20.80
C GLN A 268 -3.50 31.48 19.51
N ARG A 269 -3.36 32.79 19.34
CA ARG A 269 -3.70 33.50 18.10
C ARG A 269 -2.85 33.04 16.91
N LEU A 270 -1.54 32.84 17.11
CA LEU A 270 -0.66 32.33 16.05
C LEU A 270 -1.02 30.91 15.60
N LEU A 271 -1.46 30.06 16.54
CA LEU A 271 -1.96 28.74 16.26
C LEU A 271 -3.30 28.75 15.51
N GLU A 272 -4.23 29.64 15.92
CA GLU A 272 -5.53 29.82 15.26
C GLU A 272 -5.37 30.37 13.83
N ASP A 273 -4.47 31.33 13.63
CA ASP A 273 -4.16 31.89 12.30
C ASP A 273 -3.49 30.84 11.40
N ALA A 274 -2.60 30.00 11.94
CA ALA A 274 -1.98 28.94 11.20
C ALA A 274 -2.99 27.85 10.79
N LEU A 275 -3.89 27.47 11.69
CA LEU A 275 -4.97 26.51 11.40
C LEU A 275 -5.98 27.06 10.39
N ALA A 276 -6.34 28.35 10.49
CA ALA A 276 -7.22 29.02 9.51
C ALA A 276 -6.57 29.08 8.11
N SER A 277 -5.26 29.31 8.05
CA SER A 277 -4.51 29.32 6.78
C SER A 277 -4.45 27.96 6.12
N ILE A 278 -4.35 26.88 6.90
CA ILE A 278 -4.37 25.50 6.41
C ILE A 278 -5.77 25.12 5.90
N ASN A 279 -6.82 25.50 6.63
CA ASN A 279 -8.20 25.23 6.22
C ASN A 279 -8.66 26.01 4.98
N ASN A 280 -8.03 27.13 4.65
CA ASN A 280 -8.32 27.90 3.43
C ASN A 280 -7.52 27.43 2.20
N GLN A 281 -6.63 26.45 2.37
CA GLN A 281 -5.84 25.85 1.27
C GLN A 281 -6.28 24.40 0.94
N LEU A 282 -7.26 23.88 1.68
CA LEU A 282 -7.97 22.63 1.43
C LEU A 282 -9.36 22.92 0.85
#